data_892f5824dfc50fd197a04f6b0028e02b
#
_entry.id   892f5824dfc50fd197a04f6b0028e02b
#
_cell.length_a   1.000
_cell.length_b   1.000
_cell.length_c   1.000
_cell.angle_alpha   90.00
_cell.angle_beta   90.00
_cell.angle_gamma   90.00
#
_symmetry.space_group_name_H-M   'P 1'
#
loop_
_entity.id
_entity.type
_entity.pdbx_description
1 polymer ?
#
loop_
_entity_poly.entity_id
_entity_poly.type
_entity_poly.pdbx_seq_one_letter_code
_entity_poly.pdbx_strand_id
1 'polypeptide(L)'
;RVLFRSQNINTTFINSRRTPKFAWQNLKDNSGKNHTHLDVENTNFTALEKALDEHSHIFVTADSTSMISEIVTRGYFVNVIEMRGPISKEHHHEIIESLERKGLLRILRLNQLHLSENKFQENVKKFVVTERDALKSRILKLL
;
A
#
# COMPACT_ATOMS: atom_id res chain seq x y z
N ARG A 1 -19.46 -0.38 6.43
CA ARG A 1 -20.00 0.57 5.44
C ARG A 1 -19.40 1.95 5.66
N VAL A 2 -18.29 2.15 5.01
CA VAL A 2 -17.87 3.34 4.29
C VAL A 2 -17.50 4.57 5.12
N LEU A 3 -16.39 4.52 5.84
CA LEU A 3 -15.72 5.70 6.44
C LEU A 3 -15.33 6.77 5.39
N PHE A 4 -15.01 6.36 4.17
CA PHE A 4 -14.57 7.27 3.11
C PHE A 4 -15.70 8.07 2.45
N ARG A 5 -16.95 7.59 2.50
CA ARG A 5 -18.10 8.31 1.92
C ARG A 5 -18.50 9.59 2.66
N SER A 6 -18.26 9.63 3.96
CA SER A 6 -18.73 10.74 4.83
C SER A 6 -17.76 11.92 4.89
N GLN A 7 -16.53 11.79 4.40
CA GLN A 7 -15.47 12.80 4.63
C GLN A 7 -15.05 13.60 3.39
N ASN A 8 -15.75 13.46 2.26
CA ASN A 8 -15.40 14.17 1.01
C ASN A 8 -13.91 14.06 0.61
N ILE A 9 -13.30 12.89 0.88
CA ILE A 9 -11.88 12.63 0.66
C ILE A 9 -11.68 12.16 -0.78
N ASN A 10 -10.71 12.75 -1.46
CA ASN A 10 -10.25 12.26 -2.76
C ASN A 10 -9.58 10.90 -2.57
N THR A 11 -10.11 9.87 -3.21
CA THR A 11 -9.60 8.51 -3.10
C THR A 11 -9.35 7.93 -4.47
N THR A 12 -8.19 7.35 -4.67
CA THR A 12 -7.88 6.57 -5.86
C THR A 12 -7.88 5.09 -5.50
N PHE A 13 -8.77 4.33 -6.12
CA PHE A 13 -8.82 2.88 -6.01
C PHE A 13 -8.02 2.27 -7.16
N ILE A 14 -7.20 1.29 -6.82
CA ILE A 14 -6.39 0.55 -7.79
C ILE A 14 -6.70 -0.93 -7.61
N ASN A 15 -7.12 -1.60 -8.67
CA ASN A 15 -7.32 -3.03 -8.64
C ASN A 15 -5.99 -3.78 -8.84
N SER A 16 -6.02 -5.10 -8.70
CA SER A 16 -4.93 -6.00 -9.07
C SER A 16 -5.46 -7.07 -10.00
N ARG A 17 -4.55 -7.82 -10.65
CA ARG A 17 -4.93 -8.97 -11.49
C ARG A 17 -5.75 -10.03 -10.73
N ARG A 18 -5.65 -10.05 -9.39
CA ARG A 18 -6.41 -10.96 -8.52
C ARG A 18 -7.73 -10.39 -8.03
N THR A 19 -8.00 -9.11 -8.29
CA THR A 19 -9.26 -8.48 -7.89
C THR A 19 -10.41 -9.06 -8.71
N PRO A 20 -11.40 -9.73 -8.10
CA PRO A 20 -12.52 -10.28 -8.85
C PRO A 20 -13.29 -9.18 -9.59
N LYS A 21 -13.64 -9.43 -10.85
CA LYS A 21 -14.32 -8.44 -11.70
C LYS A 21 -15.62 -7.92 -11.07
N PHE A 22 -16.40 -8.79 -10.44
CA PHE A 22 -17.63 -8.40 -9.75
C PHE A 22 -17.37 -7.46 -8.56
N ALA A 23 -16.29 -7.69 -7.81
CA ALA A 23 -15.93 -6.84 -6.68
C ALA A 23 -15.46 -5.46 -7.15
N TRP A 24 -14.69 -5.43 -8.23
CA TRP A 24 -14.23 -4.19 -8.86
C TRP A 24 -15.40 -3.37 -9.41
N GLN A 25 -16.34 -4.01 -10.12
CA GLN A 25 -17.52 -3.35 -10.62
C GLN A 25 -18.42 -2.83 -9.49
N ASN A 26 -18.64 -3.63 -8.46
CA ASN A 26 -19.40 -3.22 -7.28
C ASN A 26 -18.80 -2.00 -6.58
N LEU A 27 -17.45 -1.96 -6.50
CA LEU A 27 -16.74 -0.80 -5.96
C LEU A 27 -17.00 0.46 -6.79
N LYS A 28 -16.90 0.37 -8.13
CA LYS A 28 -17.17 1.48 -9.05
C LYS A 28 -18.61 2.01 -8.91
N ASP A 29 -19.58 1.10 -8.91
CA ASP A 29 -21.00 1.44 -8.84
C ASP A 29 -21.40 2.10 -7.51
N ASN A 30 -20.66 1.80 -6.45
CA ASN A 30 -20.89 2.33 -5.10
C ASN A 30 -19.95 3.48 -4.71
N SER A 31 -19.09 3.92 -5.62
CA SER A 31 -18.14 5.01 -5.38
C SER A 31 -18.80 6.39 -5.53
N GLY A 32 -18.25 7.36 -4.81
CA GLY A 32 -18.68 8.77 -4.90
C GLY A 32 -17.96 9.53 -6.03
N LYS A 33 -18.39 10.76 -6.28
CA LYS A 33 -17.83 11.63 -7.35
C LYS A 33 -16.34 11.96 -7.16
N ASN A 34 -15.83 11.89 -5.94
CA ASN A 34 -14.44 12.19 -5.59
C ASN A 34 -13.54 10.94 -5.64
N HIS A 35 -14.01 9.86 -6.23
CA HIS A 35 -13.27 8.62 -6.31
C HIS A 35 -12.80 8.38 -7.75
N THR A 36 -11.50 8.14 -7.90
CA THR A 36 -10.86 7.73 -9.15
C THR A 36 -10.62 6.22 -9.13
N HIS A 37 -10.72 5.57 -10.28
CA HIS A 37 -10.50 4.14 -10.42
C HIS A 37 -9.42 3.88 -11.47
N LEU A 38 -8.32 3.27 -11.06
CA LEU A 38 -7.23 2.86 -11.94
C LEU A 38 -7.28 1.33 -12.11
N ASP A 39 -7.45 0.90 -13.32
CA ASP A 39 -7.46 -0.51 -13.68
C ASP A 39 -6.05 -0.93 -14.08
N VAL A 40 -5.46 -1.89 -13.34
CA VAL A 40 -4.06 -2.31 -13.54
C VAL A 40 -3.79 -2.83 -14.94
N GLU A 41 -4.80 -3.41 -15.61
CA GLU A 41 -4.66 -3.91 -16.99
C GLU A 41 -4.52 -2.77 -18.02
N ASN A 42 -5.07 -1.59 -17.69
CA ASN A 42 -5.11 -0.42 -18.56
C ASN A 42 -4.24 0.74 -18.05
N THR A 43 -3.57 0.55 -16.91
CA THR A 43 -2.82 1.60 -16.24
C THR A 43 -1.32 1.39 -16.46
N ASN A 44 -0.65 2.41 -16.98
CA ASN A 44 0.80 2.39 -17.08
C ASN A 44 1.46 2.70 -15.72
N PHE A 45 2.74 2.39 -15.63
CA PHE A 45 3.54 2.58 -14.43
C PHE A 45 3.53 4.04 -13.92
N THR A 46 3.58 5.00 -14.81
CA THR A 46 3.58 6.43 -14.50
C THR A 46 2.29 6.88 -13.80
N ALA A 47 1.14 6.30 -14.17
CA ALA A 47 -0.13 6.63 -13.53
C ALA A 47 -0.21 6.07 -12.09
N LEU A 48 0.41 4.91 -11.83
CA LEU A 48 0.54 4.38 -10.48
C LEU A 48 1.44 5.28 -9.61
N GLU A 49 2.61 5.67 -10.12
CA GLU A 49 3.51 6.57 -9.39
C GLU A 49 2.84 7.90 -9.06
N LYS A 50 2.17 8.50 -10.05
CA LYS A 50 1.41 9.72 -9.84
C LYS A 50 0.36 9.57 -8.75
N ALA A 51 -0.40 8.48 -8.76
CA ALA A 51 -1.39 8.20 -7.72
C ALA A 51 -0.75 8.06 -6.33
N LEU A 52 0.43 7.44 -6.22
CA LEU A 52 1.15 7.33 -4.95
C LEU A 52 1.65 8.68 -4.45
N ASP A 53 2.12 9.56 -5.35
CA ASP A 53 2.62 10.89 -5.01
C ASP A 53 1.51 11.87 -4.59
N GLU A 54 0.32 11.74 -5.18
CA GLU A 54 -0.81 12.62 -4.92
C GLU A 54 -1.55 12.30 -3.60
N HIS A 55 -1.29 11.15 -2.99
CA HIS A 55 -2.01 10.70 -1.80
C HIS A 55 -1.11 10.59 -0.57
N SER A 56 -1.57 11.15 0.55
CA SER A 56 -0.87 11.08 1.83
C SER A 56 -1.05 9.75 2.57
N HIS A 57 -2.07 8.99 2.22
CA HIS A 57 -2.38 7.71 2.86
C HIS A 57 -2.55 6.62 1.82
N ILE A 58 -1.77 5.57 1.96
CA ILE A 58 -1.79 4.40 1.09
C ILE A 58 -2.29 3.21 1.89
N PHE A 59 -3.30 2.52 1.37
CA PHE A 59 -3.87 1.32 1.97
C PHE A 59 -3.73 0.14 1.00
N VAL A 60 -3.22 -0.98 1.51
CA VAL A 60 -3.06 -2.21 0.73
C VAL A 60 -3.60 -3.39 1.53
N THR A 61 -4.30 -4.29 0.89
CA THR A 61 -4.77 -5.53 1.54
C THR A 61 -3.61 -6.50 1.77
N ALA A 62 -3.61 -7.21 2.90
CA ALA A 62 -2.52 -8.06 3.36
C ALA A 62 -2.16 -9.22 2.41
N ASP A 63 -3.08 -9.61 1.52
CA ASP A 63 -2.84 -10.64 0.50
C ASP A 63 -1.92 -10.18 -0.65
N SER A 64 -1.65 -8.87 -0.74
CA SER A 64 -0.85 -8.25 -1.81
C SER A 64 0.59 -7.95 -1.36
N THR A 65 1.30 -8.95 -0.83
CA THR A 65 2.66 -8.79 -0.25
C THR A 65 3.67 -8.18 -1.23
N SER A 66 3.60 -8.57 -2.51
CA SER A 66 4.48 -8.01 -3.54
C SER A 66 4.26 -6.51 -3.74
N MET A 67 2.99 -6.07 -3.76
CA MET A 67 2.63 -4.66 -3.87
C MET A 67 3.08 -3.88 -2.63
N ILE A 68 2.87 -4.44 -1.43
CA ILE A 68 3.34 -3.85 -0.18
C ILE A 68 4.84 -3.62 -0.23
N SER A 69 5.63 -4.63 -0.59
CA SER A 69 7.08 -4.54 -0.69
C SER A 69 7.52 -3.51 -1.74
N GLU A 70 6.88 -3.48 -2.88
CA GLU A 70 7.17 -2.53 -3.95
C GLU A 70 6.92 -1.08 -3.51
N ILE A 71 5.80 -0.80 -2.87
CA ILE A 71 5.46 0.55 -2.39
C ILE A 71 6.43 1.00 -1.30
N VAL A 72 6.76 0.11 -0.35
CA VAL A 72 7.73 0.40 0.71
C VAL A 72 9.12 0.67 0.13
N THR A 73 9.59 -0.13 -0.84
CA THR A 73 10.90 0.09 -1.48
C THR A 73 11.00 1.38 -2.28
N ARG A 74 9.87 1.94 -2.70
CA ARG A 74 9.78 3.28 -3.31
C ARG A 74 9.78 4.42 -2.29
N GLY A 75 9.77 4.10 -0.99
CA GLY A 75 9.83 5.08 0.08
C GLY A 75 8.49 5.58 0.59
N TYR A 76 7.39 4.86 0.31
CA TYR A 76 6.06 5.22 0.83
C TYR A 76 5.68 4.38 2.04
N PHE A 77 5.05 5.02 3.02
CA PHE A 77 4.47 4.34 4.18
C PHE A 77 3.13 3.71 3.80
N VAL A 78 2.95 2.44 4.18
CA VAL A 78 1.77 1.65 3.82
C VAL A 78 0.94 1.31 5.06
N ASN A 79 -0.37 1.48 4.95
CA ASN A 79 -1.34 0.94 5.88
C ASN A 79 -1.86 -0.38 5.33
N VAL A 80 -1.49 -1.48 5.95
CA VAL A 80 -1.89 -2.83 5.52
C VAL A 80 -3.21 -3.20 6.17
N ILE A 81 -4.22 -3.47 5.36
CA ILE A 81 -5.54 -3.91 5.85
C ILE A 81 -5.53 -5.42 6.03
N GLU A 82 -5.66 -5.87 7.29
CA GLU A 82 -5.84 -7.27 7.61
C GLU A 82 -7.24 -7.73 7.19
N MET A 83 -7.29 -8.70 6.28
CA MET A 83 -8.53 -9.31 5.82
C MET A 83 -8.93 -10.43 6.79
N ARG A 84 -10.24 -10.54 7.11
CA ARG A 84 -10.75 -11.67 7.87
C ARG A 84 -10.71 -12.94 7.01
N GLY A 85 -10.01 -13.94 7.48
CA GLY A 85 -9.89 -15.24 6.84
C GLY A 85 -8.55 -15.88 7.18
N PRO A 86 -8.37 -17.19 6.98
CA PRO A 86 -7.05 -17.78 7.14
C PRO A 86 -6.12 -17.13 6.13
N ILE A 87 -5.21 -16.30 6.62
CA ILE A 87 -4.08 -15.80 5.81
C ILE A 87 -3.27 -17.05 5.47
N SER A 88 -3.54 -17.61 4.32
CA SER A 88 -2.82 -18.76 3.86
C SER A 88 -1.40 -18.32 3.55
N LYS A 89 -0.49 -18.66 4.41
CA LYS A 89 0.97 -18.78 4.31
C LYS A 89 1.69 -17.91 5.33
N GLU A 90 2.22 -18.61 6.29
CA GLU A 90 3.07 -18.10 7.37
C GLU A 90 4.16 -17.14 6.88
N HIS A 91 4.82 -17.43 5.76
CA HIS A 91 5.89 -16.58 5.20
C HIS A 91 5.46 -15.16 4.82
N HIS A 92 4.24 -14.97 4.33
CA HIS A 92 3.76 -13.63 3.97
C HIS A 92 3.49 -12.78 5.21
N HIS A 93 3.04 -13.40 6.29
CA HIS A 93 2.80 -12.73 7.57
C HIS A 93 4.10 -12.25 8.18
N GLU A 94 5.13 -13.09 8.20
CA GLU A 94 6.46 -12.77 8.75
C GLU A 94 7.10 -11.55 8.06
N ILE A 95 6.97 -11.43 6.74
CA ILE A 95 7.48 -10.28 5.99
C ILE A 95 6.77 -9.00 6.42
N ILE A 96 5.44 -9.03 6.47
CA ILE A 96 4.62 -7.86 6.84
C ILE A 96 4.94 -7.45 8.28
N GLU A 97 4.99 -8.38 9.23
CA GLU A 97 5.35 -8.10 10.62
C GLU A 97 6.78 -7.57 10.77
N SER A 98 7.72 -8.08 9.97
CA SER A 98 9.09 -7.57 9.98
C SER A 98 9.16 -6.12 9.52
N LEU A 99 8.40 -5.76 8.48
CA LEU A 99 8.31 -4.38 8.00
C LEU A 99 7.61 -3.47 9.01
N GLU A 100 6.59 -3.98 9.72
CA GLU A 100 5.92 -3.23 10.79
C GLU A 100 6.86 -2.95 11.96
N ARG A 101 7.61 -3.95 12.42
CA ARG A 101 8.62 -3.77 13.48
C ARG A 101 9.70 -2.75 13.12
N LYS A 102 10.00 -2.58 11.85
CA LYS A 102 10.90 -1.55 11.33
C LYS A 102 10.25 -0.17 11.18
N GLY A 103 8.96 -0.05 11.45
CA GLY A 103 8.20 1.20 11.31
C GLY A 103 7.98 1.63 9.85
N LEU A 104 8.01 0.70 8.91
CA LEU A 104 7.87 0.97 7.47
C LEU A 104 6.44 0.85 6.97
N LEU A 105 5.61 0.16 7.73
CA LEU A 105 4.18 0.03 7.51
C LEU A 105 3.45 -0.11 8.85
N ARG A 106 2.13 -0.10 8.80
CA ARG A 106 1.26 -0.37 9.94
C ARG A 106 0.15 -1.35 9.53
N ILE A 107 -0.09 -2.35 10.36
CA ILE A 107 -1.18 -3.30 10.18
C ILE A 107 -2.45 -2.73 10.82
N LEU A 108 -3.54 -2.70 10.07
CA LEU A 108 -4.83 -2.19 10.49
C LEU A 108 -5.91 -3.24 10.33
N ARG A 109 -6.76 -3.36 11.33
CA ARG A 109 -8.01 -4.10 11.22
C ARG A 109 -9.11 -3.20 10.65
N LEU A 110 -10.09 -3.78 9.97
CA LEU A 110 -11.19 -3.01 9.34
C LEU A 110 -11.94 -2.08 10.32
N ASN A 111 -12.01 -2.43 11.59
CA ASN A 111 -12.61 -1.59 12.63
C ASN A 111 -11.70 -0.49 13.18
N GLN A 112 -10.44 -0.46 12.74
CA GLN A 112 -9.41 0.50 13.15
C GLN A 112 -9.00 1.46 12.03
N LEU A 113 -9.76 1.49 10.93
CA LEU A 113 -9.50 2.40 9.81
C LEU A 113 -9.78 3.84 10.21
N HIS A 114 -8.80 4.48 10.82
CA HIS A 114 -8.80 5.91 11.09
C HIS A 114 -7.72 6.57 10.23
N LEU A 115 -8.06 7.68 9.60
CA LEU A 115 -7.08 8.54 8.95
C LEU A 115 -6.31 9.28 10.05
N SER A 116 -5.27 8.67 10.57
CA SER A 116 -4.32 9.33 11.47
C SER A 116 -3.21 9.98 10.66
N GLU A 117 -2.63 11.06 11.18
CA GLU A 117 -1.48 11.72 10.57
C GLU A 117 -0.37 10.70 10.24
N ASN A 118 0.20 10.83 9.05
CA ASN A 118 1.22 9.92 8.54
C ASN A 118 2.61 10.34 9.05
N LYS A 119 2.82 10.20 10.38
CA LYS A 119 4.10 10.57 11.05
C LYS A 119 5.28 9.68 10.65
N PHE A 120 5.02 8.59 9.95
CA PHE A 120 6.03 7.57 9.65
C PHE A 120 6.63 7.68 8.24
N GLN A 121 6.15 8.57 7.40
CA GLN A 121 6.62 8.70 6.02
C GLN A 121 8.13 9.03 5.93
N GLU A 122 8.64 9.85 6.83
CA GLU A 122 10.07 10.18 6.88
C GLU A 122 10.94 8.97 7.22
N ASN A 123 10.46 8.09 8.11
CA ASN A 123 11.17 6.88 8.48
C ASN A 123 11.37 5.95 7.28
N VAL A 124 10.35 5.80 6.44
CA VAL A 124 10.44 4.96 5.24
C VAL A 124 11.45 5.52 4.25
N LYS A 125 11.42 6.81 3.98
CA LYS A 125 12.38 7.47 3.08
C LYS A 125 13.81 7.28 3.57
N LYS A 126 14.06 7.49 4.86
CA LYS A 126 15.38 7.30 5.48
C LYS A 126 15.86 5.86 5.37
N PHE A 127 14.96 4.88 5.64
CA PHE A 127 15.29 3.46 5.53
C PHE A 127 15.70 3.08 4.10
N VAL A 128 14.94 3.47 3.10
CA VAL A 128 15.22 3.17 1.68
C VAL A 128 16.59 3.73 1.25
N VAL A 129 16.91 4.96 1.64
CA VAL A 129 18.22 5.57 1.35
C VAL A 129 19.34 4.75 2.01
N THR A 130 19.19 4.41 3.30
CA THR A 130 20.18 3.65 4.05
C THR A 130 20.44 2.26 3.45
N GLU A 131 19.38 1.52 3.10
CA GLU A 131 19.50 0.19 2.49
C GLU A 131 20.15 0.25 1.10
N ARG A 132 19.78 1.25 0.30
CA ARG A 132 20.41 1.47 -1.01
C ARG A 132 21.89 1.76 -0.90
N ASP A 133 22.30 2.58 0.04
CA ASP A 133 23.70 2.95 0.23
C ASP A 133 24.50 1.77 0.80
N ALA A 134 23.91 0.97 1.68
CA ALA A 134 24.52 -0.27 2.17
C ALA A 134 24.72 -1.28 1.02
N LEU A 135 23.75 -1.43 0.13
CA LEU A 135 23.86 -2.31 -1.04
C LEU A 135 24.97 -1.83 -2.00
N LYS A 136 25.03 -0.52 -2.31
CA LYS A 136 26.10 0.06 -3.13
C LYS A 136 27.48 -0.24 -2.53
N SER A 137 27.64 -0.04 -1.22
CA SER A 137 28.91 -0.29 -0.54
C SER A 137 29.34 -1.77 -0.59
N ARG A 138 28.35 -2.70 -0.56
CA ARG A 138 28.64 -4.14 -0.72
C ARG A 138 29.11 -4.48 -2.14
N ILE A 139 28.43 -3.93 -3.15
CA ILE A 139 28.80 -4.15 -4.56
C ILE A 139 30.21 -3.62 -4.85
N LEU A 140 30.52 -2.42 -4.38
CA LEU A 140 31.87 -1.82 -4.58
C LEU A 140 33.00 -2.61 -3.92
N LYS A 141 32.70 -3.38 -2.89
CA LYS A 141 33.69 -4.27 -2.24
C LYS A 141 33.91 -5.60 -2.99
N LEU A 142 33.04 -5.93 -3.94
CA LEU A 142 33.12 -7.15 -4.74
C LEU A 142 33.77 -6.91 -6.10
N LEU A 143 33.93 -5.65 -6.50
CA LEU A 143 34.65 -5.20 -7.69
C LEU A 143 36.11 -4.88 -7.38
#